data_464d8f9f2a7e26bb2080b37d624eae30
#
_entry.id   464d8f9f2a7e26bb2080b37d624eae30
#
_cell.length_a   1.000
_cell.length_b   1.000
_cell.length_c   1.000
_cell.angle_alpha   90.00
_cell.angle_beta   90.00
_cell.angle_gamma   90.00
#
_symmetry.space_group_name_H-M   'P 1'
#
loop_
_entity.id
_entity.type
_entity.pdbx_description
1 polymer ?
#
loop_
_entity_poly.entity_id
_entity_poly.type
_entity_poly.pdbx_seq_one_letter_code
_entity_poly.pdbx_strand_id
1 'polypeptide(L)'
;MINKKLRVEEALKGRGVAIGTWARMECPEVCELIGAAGFDFVVIDTEHGSFGLEGAVEMIRAAEARGTVPVVRLPDNSPTSIKKILDAGAVGIFIPGIRTGEEAIEVVKAAKYAPIGTRGTCGWVRANDSSLIDFEEYSEWSDKNTMVWVIIENVDAVKNLDSILASGVDAVAPGGGDLARSMGLSNDHPDVVNALNHIAEVAKRKGVSVIGSCGLDTPQKMLEEARLWKKNGARYILFPPDRNLLAENYRSIMSTFSNQKLF
;
A
#
# COMPACT_ATOMS: atom_id res chain seq x y z
N MET A 1 1.13 -11.33 -22.31
CA MET A 1 1.44 -11.08 -20.88
C MET A 1 0.16 -10.87 -20.09
N ILE A 2 -0.03 -11.54 -18.95
CA ILE A 2 -1.18 -11.27 -18.07
C ILE A 2 -0.97 -9.91 -17.45
N ASN A 3 -1.91 -8.97 -17.63
CA ASN A 3 -1.81 -7.66 -16.99
C ASN A 3 -2.11 -7.81 -15.48
N LYS A 4 -1.05 -8.00 -14.69
CA LYS A 4 -1.12 -8.16 -13.23
C LYS A 4 -1.67 -6.93 -12.49
N LYS A 5 -1.84 -5.80 -13.17
CA LYS A 5 -2.37 -4.53 -12.63
C LYS A 5 -3.79 -4.22 -13.09
N LEU A 6 -4.39 -5.09 -13.90
CA LEU A 6 -5.64 -4.82 -14.61
C LEU A 6 -6.76 -4.29 -13.72
N ARG A 7 -7.02 -4.94 -12.59
CA ARG A 7 -8.12 -4.54 -11.67
C ARG A 7 -7.96 -3.12 -11.14
N VAL A 8 -6.74 -2.71 -10.77
CA VAL A 8 -6.43 -1.33 -10.35
C VAL A 8 -6.63 -0.35 -11.50
N GLU A 9 -6.15 -0.67 -12.71
CA GLU A 9 -6.30 0.21 -13.87
C GLU A 9 -7.78 0.40 -14.25
N GLU A 10 -8.57 -0.65 -14.26
CA GLU A 10 -10.01 -0.60 -14.52
C GLU A 10 -10.74 0.26 -13.48
N ALA A 11 -10.41 0.08 -12.20
CA ALA A 11 -10.95 0.87 -11.11
C ALA A 11 -10.63 2.36 -11.27
N LEU A 12 -9.39 2.68 -11.58
CA LEU A 12 -8.96 4.06 -11.80
C LEU A 12 -9.61 4.69 -13.03
N LYS A 13 -9.83 3.93 -14.11
CA LYS A 13 -10.55 4.39 -15.31
C LYS A 13 -12.05 4.56 -15.06
N GLY A 14 -12.67 3.62 -14.35
CA GLY A 14 -14.11 3.59 -14.12
C GLY A 14 -14.56 4.55 -13.02
N ARG A 15 -14.16 4.30 -11.78
CA ARG A 15 -14.61 5.09 -10.61
C ARG A 15 -13.62 6.16 -10.13
N GLY A 16 -12.44 6.24 -10.75
CA GLY A 16 -11.40 7.23 -10.46
C GLY A 16 -10.55 6.92 -9.21
N VAL A 17 -10.87 5.86 -8.47
CA VAL A 17 -10.12 5.38 -7.31
C VAL A 17 -10.04 3.87 -7.32
N ALA A 18 -8.92 3.30 -6.87
CA ALA A 18 -8.77 1.90 -6.55
C ALA A 18 -8.96 1.70 -5.03
N ILE A 19 -9.62 0.61 -4.65
CA ILE A 19 -9.99 0.30 -3.26
C ILE A 19 -9.20 -0.92 -2.80
N GLY A 20 -8.52 -0.80 -1.68
CA GLY A 20 -7.74 -1.89 -1.08
C GLY A 20 -7.95 -2.01 0.43
N THR A 21 -7.37 -3.04 1.00
CA THR A 21 -7.29 -3.25 2.44
C THR A 21 -5.96 -3.90 2.81
N TRP A 22 -5.70 -4.04 4.10
CA TRP A 22 -4.48 -4.63 4.62
C TRP A 22 -4.67 -6.10 4.97
N ALA A 23 -3.69 -6.92 4.64
CA ALA A 23 -3.55 -8.28 5.13
C ALA A 23 -2.36 -8.34 6.09
N ARG A 24 -2.64 -8.41 7.39
CA ARG A 24 -1.68 -8.45 8.50
C ARG A 24 -1.58 -9.83 9.16
N MET A 25 -2.47 -10.72 8.83
CA MET A 25 -2.39 -12.11 9.25
C MET A 25 -1.70 -12.92 8.16
N GLU A 26 -0.77 -13.80 8.54
CA GLU A 26 -0.16 -14.76 7.62
C GLU A 26 -1.17 -15.84 7.25
N CYS A 27 -2.08 -15.47 6.35
CA CYS A 27 -3.16 -16.34 5.92
C CYS A 27 -3.51 -16.09 4.44
N PRO A 28 -3.06 -16.94 3.52
CA PRO A 28 -3.40 -16.81 2.10
C PRO A 28 -4.90 -16.74 1.83
N GLU A 29 -5.73 -17.48 2.59
CA GLU A 29 -7.19 -17.46 2.45
C GLU A 29 -7.79 -16.06 2.68
N VAL A 30 -7.18 -15.25 3.55
CA VAL A 30 -7.60 -13.86 3.76
C VAL A 30 -7.41 -13.04 2.47
N CYS A 31 -6.30 -13.21 1.75
CA CYS A 31 -6.08 -12.56 0.47
C CYS A 31 -7.08 -13.03 -0.59
N GLU A 32 -7.45 -14.32 -0.58
CA GLU A 32 -8.51 -14.82 -1.46
C GLU A 32 -9.87 -14.21 -1.13
N LEU A 33 -10.23 -14.11 0.16
CA LEU A 33 -11.49 -13.48 0.60
C LEU A 33 -11.54 -12.00 0.23
N ILE A 34 -10.45 -11.26 0.41
CA ILE A 34 -10.32 -9.86 0.01
C ILE A 34 -10.59 -9.74 -1.51
N GLY A 35 -9.98 -10.60 -2.31
CA GLY A 35 -10.19 -10.60 -3.75
C GLY A 35 -11.60 -10.99 -4.16
N ALA A 36 -12.19 -12.00 -3.51
CA ALA A 36 -13.56 -12.44 -3.74
C ALA A 36 -14.59 -11.38 -3.34
N ALA A 37 -14.30 -10.58 -2.31
CA ALA A 37 -15.12 -9.44 -1.89
C ALA A 37 -15.07 -8.25 -2.88
N GLY A 38 -14.15 -8.27 -3.85
CA GLY A 38 -14.10 -7.28 -4.92
C GLY A 38 -13.11 -6.14 -4.69
N PHE A 39 -12.19 -6.24 -3.73
CA PHE A 39 -11.10 -5.27 -3.57
C PHE A 39 -10.15 -5.30 -4.78
N ASP A 40 -9.67 -4.13 -5.20
CA ASP A 40 -8.81 -4.01 -6.38
C ASP A 40 -7.37 -4.40 -6.07
N PHE A 41 -6.92 -4.08 -4.87
CA PHE A 41 -5.59 -4.40 -4.38
C PHE A 41 -5.62 -4.80 -2.91
N VAL A 42 -4.57 -5.48 -2.48
CA VAL A 42 -4.32 -5.82 -1.09
C VAL A 42 -2.91 -5.37 -0.71
N VAL A 43 -2.77 -4.73 0.46
CA VAL A 43 -1.46 -4.43 1.05
C VAL A 43 -1.09 -5.56 2.00
N ILE A 44 -0.18 -6.42 1.58
CA ILE A 44 0.42 -7.47 2.40
C ILE A 44 1.47 -6.81 3.28
N ASP A 45 1.24 -6.84 4.59
CA ASP A 45 1.96 -6.01 5.54
C ASP A 45 3.03 -6.80 6.29
N THR A 46 4.28 -6.70 5.82
CA THR A 46 5.43 -7.37 6.46
C THR A 46 6.14 -6.50 7.51
N GLU A 47 5.70 -5.26 7.70
CA GLU A 47 6.21 -4.38 8.76
C GLU A 47 5.52 -4.68 10.11
N HIS A 48 4.17 -4.66 10.12
CA HIS A 48 3.38 -4.91 11.33
C HIS A 48 2.66 -6.26 11.34
N GLY A 49 2.79 -7.03 10.27
CA GLY A 49 2.44 -8.44 10.24
C GLY A 49 3.42 -9.26 11.05
N SER A 50 3.01 -10.47 11.48
CA SER A 50 3.87 -11.40 12.22
C SER A 50 4.60 -12.38 11.31
N PHE A 51 4.90 -11.99 10.05
CA PHE A 51 5.51 -12.83 9.02
C PHE A 51 6.51 -12.04 8.17
N GLY A 52 7.40 -12.76 7.52
CA GLY A 52 8.42 -12.20 6.63
C GLY A 52 8.10 -12.38 5.15
N LEU A 53 9.16 -12.28 4.32
CA LEU A 53 9.02 -12.40 2.86
C LEU A 53 8.48 -13.75 2.41
N GLU A 54 8.75 -14.83 3.13
CA GLU A 54 8.29 -16.18 2.79
C GLU A 54 6.76 -16.27 2.87
N GLY A 55 6.17 -15.83 3.97
CA GLY A 55 4.71 -15.75 4.12
C GLY A 55 4.09 -14.81 3.08
N ALA A 56 4.74 -13.67 2.79
CA ALA A 56 4.26 -12.74 1.78
C ALA A 56 4.16 -13.37 0.37
N VAL A 57 5.05 -14.30 0.01
CA VAL A 57 5.01 -15.00 -1.29
C VAL A 57 3.71 -15.80 -1.47
N GLU A 58 3.29 -16.53 -0.43
CA GLU A 58 2.04 -17.30 -0.50
C GLU A 58 0.81 -16.38 -0.55
N MET A 59 0.85 -15.26 0.16
CA MET A 59 -0.21 -14.26 0.12
C MET A 59 -0.30 -13.55 -1.23
N ILE A 60 0.86 -13.28 -1.89
CA ILE A 60 0.90 -12.76 -3.26
C ILE A 60 0.20 -13.73 -4.23
N ARG A 61 0.52 -15.03 -4.14
CA ARG A 61 -0.10 -16.08 -4.97
C ARG A 61 -1.62 -16.12 -4.79
N ALA A 62 -2.07 -16.05 -3.55
CA ALA A 62 -3.50 -16.05 -3.22
C ALA A 62 -4.23 -14.82 -3.77
N ALA A 63 -3.63 -13.64 -3.66
CA ALA A 63 -4.18 -12.41 -4.23
C ALA A 63 -4.26 -12.48 -5.77
N GLU A 64 -3.18 -12.93 -6.43
CA GLU A 64 -3.13 -13.11 -7.90
C GLU A 64 -4.19 -14.12 -8.39
N ALA A 65 -4.43 -15.21 -7.65
CA ALA A 65 -5.46 -16.22 -8.00
C ALA A 65 -6.87 -15.63 -8.08
N ARG A 66 -7.12 -14.50 -7.44
CA ARG A 66 -8.38 -13.74 -7.49
C ARG A 66 -8.30 -12.48 -8.36
N GLY A 67 -7.20 -12.24 -9.04
CA GLY A 67 -6.96 -11.04 -9.84
C GLY A 67 -6.84 -9.76 -8.99
N THR A 68 -6.62 -9.88 -7.68
CA THR A 68 -6.37 -8.75 -6.77
C THR A 68 -4.90 -8.37 -6.86
N VAL A 69 -4.62 -7.08 -6.97
CA VAL A 69 -3.24 -6.60 -7.15
C VAL A 69 -2.47 -6.65 -5.83
N PRO A 70 -1.40 -7.45 -5.71
CA PRO A 70 -0.60 -7.51 -4.48
C PRO A 70 0.38 -6.34 -4.42
N VAL A 71 0.27 -5.55 -3.37
CA VAL A 71 1.24 -4.54 -2.94
C VAL A 71 1.84 -5.02 -1.63
N VAL A 72 3.14 -4.93 -1.43
CA VAL A 72 3.76 -5.37 -0.17
C VAL A 72 4.33 -4.18 0.58
N ARG A 73 3.90 -4.00 1.83
CA ARG A 73 4.57 -3.08 2.73
C ARG A 73 5.79 -3.78 3.32
N LEU A 74 6.95 -3.21 3.06
CA LEU A 74 8.23 -3.72 3.57
C LEU A 74 8.55 -3.10 4.94
N PRO A 75 9.34 -3.78 5.78
CA PRO A 75 9.74 -3.25 7.08
C PRO A 75 10.82 -2.17 6.97
N ASP A 76 11.46 -2.06 5.82
CA ASP A 76 12.55 -1.14 5.54
C ASP A 76 12.64 -0.78 4.05
N ASN A 77 13.56 0.12 3.71
CA ASN A 77 13.85 0.53 2.32
C ASN A 77 15.03 -0.23 1.69
N SER A 78 15.39 -1.40 2.21
CA SER A 78 16.51 -2.20 1.72
C SER A 78 16.33 -2.60 0.26
N PRO A 79 17.31 -2.31 -0.64
CA PRO A 79 17.26 -2.75 -2.03
C PRO A 79 17.12 -4.26 -2.18
N THR A 80 17.65 -5.03 -1.22
CA THR A 80 17.55 -6.50 -1.21
C THR A 80 16.10 -6.95 -0.95
N SER A 81 15.43 -6.36 0.04
CA SER A 81 14.04 -6.66 0.36
C SER A 81 13.13 -6.26 -0.81
N ILE A 82 13.33 -5.08 -1.38
CA ILE A 82 12.60 -4.57 -2.55
C ILE A 82 12.74 -5.55 -3.72
N LYS A 83 13.97 -5.92 -4.10
CA LYS A 83 14.20 -6.86 -5.19
C LYS A 83 13.51 -8.19 -4.94
N LYS A 84 13.70 -8.81 -3.77
CA LYS A 84 13.12 -10.12 -3.45
C LYS A 84 11.61 -10.15 -3.58
N ILE A 85 10.92 -9.14 -3.07
CA ILE A 85 9.46 -9.15 -3.09
C ILE A 85 8.90 -8.88 -4.50
N LEU A 86 9.56 -8.04 -5.28
CA LEU A 86 9.21 -7.80 -6.67
C LEU A 86 9.49 -9.04 -7.54
N ASP A 87 10.58 -9.76 -7.29
CA ASP A 87 10.90 -11.04 -7.95
C ASP A 87 9.90 -12.14 -7.58
N ALA A 88 9.31 -12.07 -6.39
CA ALA A 88 8.24 -12.96 -5.96
C ALA A 88 6.87 -12.66 -6.62
N GLY A 89 6.72 -11.51 -7.28
CA GLY A 89 5.52 -11.16 -8.05
C GLY A 89 4.67 -10.04 -7.46
N ALA A 90 5.10 -9.35 -6.41
CA ALA A 90 4.44 -8.12 -5.99
C ALA A 90 4.42 -7.11 -7.15
N VAL A 91 3.27 -6.45 -7.35
CA VAL A 91 3.08 -5.41 -8.38
C VAL A 91 3.42 -4.04 -7.83
N GLY A 92 3.49 -3.90 -6.52
CA GLY A 92 3.89 -2.67 -5.87
C GLY A 92 4.57 -2.91 -4.54
N ILE A 93 5.29 -1.89 -4.11
CA ILE A 93 5.91 -1.81 -2.79
C ILE A 93 5.38 -0.59 -2.05
N PHE A 94 5.32 -0.70 -0.74
CA PHE A 94 4.89 0.37 0.16
C PHE A 94 5.93 0.53 1.26
N ILE A 95 6.65 1.65 1.26
CA ILE A 95 7.85 1.85 2.07
C ILE A 95 7.57 2.84 3.19
N PRO A 96 7.73 2.43 4.45
CA PRO A 96 7.62 3.32 5.61
C PRO A 96 8.93 4.08 5.87
N GLY A 97 8.89 5.02 6.79
CA GLY A 97 10.06 5.63 7.40
C GLY A 97 10.90 6.54 6.51
N ILE A 98 10.49 6.86 5.29
CA ILE A 98 11.19 7.77 4.39
C ILE A 98 11.28 9.17 5.04
N ARG A 99 12.47 9.79 4.96
CA ARG A 99 12.75 11.10 5.55
C ARG A 99 13.25 12.13 4.54
N THR A 100 13.93 11.69 3.48
CA THR A 100 14.54 12.60 2.51
C THR A 100 14.22 12.21 1.06
N GLY A 101 14.43 13.15 0.13
CA GLY A 101 14.29 12.88 -1.29
C GLY A 101 15.30 11.88 -1.80
N GLU A 102 16.51 11.86 -1.25
CA GLU A 102 17.57 10.92 -1.60
C GLU A 102 17.16 9.48 -1.25
N GLU A 103 16.61 9.26 -0.04
CA GLU A 103 16.08 7.94 0.35
C GLU A 103 14.96 7.49 -0.60
N ALA A 104 14.05 8.38 -0.96
CA ALA A 104 12.98 8.08 -1.90
C ALA A 104 13.51 7.76 -3.32
N ILE A 105 14.54 8.48 -3.80
CA ILE A 105 15.21 8.18 -5.07
C ILE A 105 15.84 6.79 -5.05
N GLU A 106 16.52 6.42 -3.98
CA GLU A 106 17.13 5.09 -3.87
C GLU A 106 16.08 3.96 -3.85
N VAL A 107 14.93 4.18 -3.21
CA VAL A 107 13.79 3.24 -3.27
C VAL A 107 13.29 3.07 -4.70
N VAL A 108 13.08 4.17 -5.43
CA VAL A 108 12.64 4.12 -6.83
C VAL A 108 13.65 3.40 -7.70
N LYS A 109 14.96 3.70 -7.56
CA LYS A 109 16.03 3.01 -8.30
C LYS A 109 16.08 1.51 -7.99
N ALA A 110 15.91 1.12 -6.71
CA ALA A 110 15.91 -0.28 -6.31
C ALA A 110 14.73 -1.08 -6.88
N ALA A 111 13.63 -0.40 -7.21
CA ALA A 111 12.43 -1.01 -7.79
C ALA A 111 12.45 -1.12 -9.32
N LYS A 112 13.32 -0.38 -10.01
CA LYS A 112 13.38 -0.27 -11.48
C LYS A 112 14.66 -0.87 -12.04
N TYR A 113 14.60 -1.40 -13.26
CA TYR A 113 15.76 -1.95 -13.97
C TYR A 113 16.60 -0.82 -14.61
N ALA A 114 17.83 -1.14 -14.98
CA ALA A 114 18.66 -0.22 -15.76
C ALA A 114 18.02 0.05 -17.15
N PRO A 115 18.12 1.27 -17.69
CA PRO A 115 18.89 2.43 -17.21
C PRO A 115 18.14 3.31 -16.19
N ILE A 116 16.86 3.04 -15.90
CA ILE A 116 16.01 3.87 -15.03
C ILE A 116 16.42 3.70 -13.56
N GLY A 117 16.80 2.49 -13.18
CA GLY A 117 17.16 2.14 -11.81
C GLY A 117 18.34 1.17 -11.72
N THR A 118 18.42 0.49 -10.58
CA THR A 118 19.55 -0.39 -10.22
C THR A 118 19.08 -1.78 -9.77
N ARG A 119 17.82 -2.14 -9.99
CA ARG A 119 17.30 -3.48 -9.65
C ARG A 119 18.11 -4.55 -10.36
N GLY A 120 18.66 -5.51 -9.59
CA GLY A 120 19.40 -6.62 -10.15
C GLY A 120 18.53 -7.52 -11.04
N THR A 121 19.08 -7.95 -12.17
CA THR A 121 18.36 -8.73 -13.19
C THR A 121 18.45 -10.22 -12.93
N CYS A 122 17.33 -10.92 -13.02
CA CYS A 122 17.24 -12.36 -13.13
C CYS A 122 16.00 -12.72 -13.98
N GLY A 123 16.21 -13.33 -15.13
CA GLY A 123 15.12 -13.69 -16.04
C GLY A 123 14.31 -14.92 -15.59
N TRP A 124 14.70 -15.60 -14.50
CA TRP A 124 14.09 -16.86 -14.06
C TRP A 124 13.35 -16.73 -12.73
N VAL A 125 12.85 -15.55 -12.45
CA VAL A 125 12.07 -15.29 -11.24
C VAL A 125 10.58 -15.57 -11.45
N ARG A 126 9.85 -15.77 -10.35
CA ARG A 126 8.41 -16.00 -10.40
C ARG A 126 7.64 -14.85 -11.09
N ALA A 127 8.04 -13.63 -10.86
CA ALA A 127 7.42 -12.45 -11.44
C ALA A 127 7.40 -12.46 -12.99
N ASN A 128 8.39 -13.12 -13.60
CA ASN A 128 8.55 -13.34 -15.04
C ASN A 128 8.09 -14.74 -15.48
N ASP A 129 7.15 -15.36 -14.76
CA ASP A 129 6.69 -16.71 -14.99
C ASP A 129 7.83 -17.73 -15.21
N SER A 130 8.94 -17.55 -14.47
CA SER A 130 10.13 -18.41 -14.51
C SER A 130 10.76 -18.51 -15.90
N SER A 131 10.86 -17.40 -16.62
CA SER A 131 11.38 -17.23 -17.99
C SER A 131 10.43 -17.62 -19.14
N LEU A 132 9.15 -17.88 -18.87
CA LEU A 132 8.16 -18.09 -19.94
C LEU A 132 7.80 -16.78 -20.67
N ILE A 133 8.10 -15.63 -20.04
CA ILE A 133 8.00 -14.32 -20.68
C ILE A 133 9.42 -13.87 -21.04
N ASP A 134 9.61 -13.26 -22.20
CA ASP A 134 10.86 -12.64 -22.58
C ASP A 134 11.27 -11.58 -21.55
N PHE A 135 12.57 -11.54 -21.19
CA PHE A 135 13.01 -10.68 -20.11
C PHE A 135 12.92 -9.19 -20.46
N GLU A 136 13.20 -8.82 -21.70
CA GLU A 136 13.09 -7.42 -22.14
C GLU A 136 11.62 -6.96 -22.07
N GLU A 137 10.70 -7.78 -22.61
CA GLU A 137 9.26 -7.51 -22.52
C GLU A 137 8.80 -7.38 -21.06
N TYR A 138 9.26 -8.27 -20.17
CA TYR A 138 8.93 -8.21 -18.76
C TYR A 138 9.52 -6.97 -18.07
N SER A 139 10.78 -6.65 -18.32
CA SER A 139 11.46 -5.52 -17.68
C SER A 139 10.82 -4.19 -18.05
N GLU A 140 10.49 -3.99 -19.33
CA GLU A 140 9.75 -2.81 -19.79
C GLU A 140 8.38 -2.70 -19.11
N TRP A 141 7.64 -3.83 -19.05
CA TRP A 141 6.37 -3.86 -18.34
C TRP A 141 6.53 -3.55 -16.85
N SER A 142 7.51 -4.15 -16.19
CA SER A 142 7.81 -3.97 -14.76
C SER A 142 8.17 -2.52 -14.46
N ASP A 143 9.07 -1.92 -15.22
CA ASP A 143 9.48 -0.53 -15.03
C ASP A 143 8.33 0.47 -15.18
N LYS A 144 7.41 0.18 -16.09
CA LYS A 144 6.23 1.01 -16.30
C LYS A 144 5.14 0.81 -15.25
N ASN A 145 5.00 -0.40 -14.72
CA ASN A 145 3.82 -0.79 -13.95
C ASN A 145 4.07 -1.04 -12.46
N THR A 146 5.32 -1.25 -12.04
CA THR A 146 5.64 -1.39 -10.62
C THR A 146 5.28 -0.11 -9.88
N MET A 147 4.40 -0.23 -8.89
CA MET A 147 3.95 0.88 -8.06
C MET A 147 4.93 1.08 -6.90
N VAL A 148 5.51 2.26 -6.79
CA VAL A 148 6.40 2.64 -5.69
C VAL A 148 5.67 3.64 -4.81
N TRP A 149 5.22 3.18 -3.64
CA TRP A 149 4.50 3.99 -2.66
C TRP A 149 5.35 4.22 -1.42
N VAL A 150 5.25 5.42 -0.84
CA VAL A 150 5.96 5.77 0.39
C VAL A 150 5.02 6.39 1.42
N ILE A 151 5.38 6.28 2.71
CA ILE A 151 4.62 6.88 3.80
C ILE A 151 5.33 8.16 4.26
N ILE A 152 4.57 9.25 4.37
CA ILE A 152 5.02 10.51 4.95
C ILE A 152 4.50 10.56 6.39
N GLU A 153 5.35 10.18 7.34
CA GLU A 153 4.94 9.86 8.71
C GLU A 153 5.87 10.40 9.80
N ASN A 154 6.77 11.30 9.42
CA ASN A 154 7.66 11.96 10.36
C ASN A 154 7.92 13.42 9.96
N VAL A 155 8.37 14.23 10.91
CA VAL A 155 8.60 15.66 10.71
C VAL A 155 9.61 15.96 9.61
N ASP A 156 10.65 15.11 9.46
CA ASP A 156 11.66 15.31 8.43
C ASP A 156 11.09 15.06 7.04
N ALA A 157 10.26 14.02 6.87
CA ALA A 157 9.56 13.78 5.60
C ALA A 157 8.65 14.94 5.21
N VAL A 158 7.95 15.56 6.18
CA VAL A 158 7.12 16.74 5.91
C VAL A 158 7.97 17.92 5.45
N LYS A 159 9.14 18.17 6.09
CA LYS A 159 10.07 19.23 5.67
C LYS A 159 10.65 18.99 4.27
N ASN A 160 10.92 17.73 3.94
CA ASN A 160 11.52 17.31 2.68
C ASN A 160 10.47 16.87 1.62
N LEU A 161 9.19 17.17 1.85
CA LEU A 161 8.08 16.68 1.03
C LEU A 161 8.29 16.98 -0.46
N ASP A 162 8.73 18.18 -0.80
CA ASP A 162 8.96 18.58 -2.19
C ASP A 162 9.99 17.71 -2.93
N SER A 163 11.09 17.34 -2.27
CA SER A 163 12.12 16.48 -2.83
C SER A 163 11.68 15.02 -2.89
N ILE A 164 10.92 14.55 -1.88
CA ILE A 164 10.34 13.20 -1.89
C ILE A 164 9.37 13.06 -3.06
N LEU A 165 8.48 14.02 -3.27
CA LEU A 165 7.53 13.99 -4.39
C LEU A 165 8.19 14.12 -5.77
N ALA A 166 9.39 14.67 -5.84
CA ALA A 166 10.17 14.78 -7.07
C ALA A 166 11.02 13.53 -7.38
N SER A 167 11.07 12.55 -6.48
CA SER A 167 11.92 11.36 -6.60
C SER A 167 11.45 10.32 -7.63
N GLY A 168 10.22 10.44 -8.12
CA GLY A 168 9.60 9.46 -9.02
C GLY A 168 8.73 8.42 -8.32
N VAL A 169 8.36 8.63 -7.06
CA VAL A 169 7.34 7.81 -6.37
C VAL A 169 5.98 7.98 -7.01
N ASP A 170 5.21 6.88 -7.12
CA ASP A 170 3.88 6.90 -7.75
C ASP A 170 2.79 7.43 -6.83
N ALA A 171 2.92 7.19 -5.53
CA ALA A 171 1.97 7.67 -4.55
C ALA A 171 2.59 7.86 -3.15
N VAL A 172 1.96 8.74 -2.37
CA VAL A 172 2.30 8.98 -0.96
C VAL A 172 1.09 8.76 -0.06
N ALA A 173 1.32 8.18 1.12
CA ALA A 173 0.32 8.07 2.17
C ALA A 173 0.65 9.01 3.33
N PRO A 174 -0.28 9.89 3.73
CA PRO A 174 -0.13 10.62 4.98
C PRO A 174 -0.26 9.66 6.18
N GLY A 175 0.84 9.44 6.93
CA GLY A 175 0.93 8.50 8.06
C GLY A 175 0.62 9.18 9.40
N GLY A 176 -0.67 9.36 9.74
CA GLY A 176 -1.10 10.20 10.85
C GLY A 176 -0.61 9.76 12.23
N GLY A 177 -0.60 8.47 12.52
CA GLY A 177 -0.21 7.94 13.84
C GLY A 177 1.25 8.23 14.19
N ASP A 178 2.15 7.88 13.28
CA ASP A 178 3.59 8.06 13.47
C ASP A 178 4.01 9.53 13.32
N LEU A 179 3.33 10.28 12.44
CA LEU A 179 3.55 11.73 12.33
C LEU A 179 3.21 12.44 13.65
N ALA A 180 2.07 12.13 14.26
CA ALA A 180 1.69 12.70 15.54
C ALA A 180 2.73 12.41 16.63
N ARG A 181 3.19 11.16 16.71
CA ARG A 181 4.28 10.78 17.63
C ARG A 181 5.58 11.52 17.34
N SER A 182 5.95 11.64 16.07
CA SER A 182 7.13 12.40 15.65
C SER A 182 7.06 13.88 16.01
N MET A 183 5.85 14.44 16.03
CA MET A 183 5.57 15.82 16.47
C MET A 183 5.45 15.94 18.00
N GLY A 184 5.33 14.83 18.75
CA GLY A 184 5.05 14.85 20.18
C GLY A 184 3.62 15.29 20.53
N LEU A 185 2.66 15.05 19.62
CA LEU A 185 1.27 15.53 19.71
C LEU A 185 0.28 14.35 19.65
N SER A 186 -1.00 14.60 19.95
CA SER A 186 -2.08 13.65 19.72
C SER A 186 -2.51 13.64 18.25
N ASN A 187 -3.13 12.54 17.79
CA ASN A 187 -3.53 12.37 16.39
C ASN A 187 -4.57 13.41 15.92
N ASP A 188 -5.38 13.92 16.82
CA ASP A 188 -6.42 14.93 16.59
C ASP A 188 -5.93 16.37 16.78
N HIS A 189 -4.65 16.56 17.14
CA HIS A 189 -4.09 17.90 17.31
C HIS A 189 -4.16 18.68 15.97
N PRO A 190 -4.58 19.96 15.99
CA PRO A 190 -4.72 20.76 14.76
C PRO A 190 -3.48 20.79 13.87
N ASP A 191 -2.30 20.84 14.46
CA ASP A 191 -1.05 20.86 13.67
C ASP A 191 -0.79 19.55 12.93
N VAL A 192 -1.17 18.40 13.53
CA VAL A 192 -1.08 17.10 12.86
C VAL A 192 -2.08 17.04 11.69
N VAL A 193 -3.33 17.44 11.94
CA VAL A 193 -4.37 17.50 10.91
C VAL A 193 -3.95 18.43 9.75
N ASN A 194 -3.40 19.59 10.08
CA ASN A 194 -2.89 20.54 9.09
C ASN A 194 -1.73 19.95 8.28
N ALA A 195 -0.79 19.24 8.91
CA ALA A 195 0.31 18.59 8.23
C ALA A 195 -0.18 17.48 7.28
N LEU A 196 -1.15 16.65 7.68
CA LEU A 196 -1.74 15.62 6.83
C LEU A 196 -2.45 16.22 5.61
N ASN A 197 -3.21 17.29 5.80
CA ASN A 197 -3.86 18.02 4.71
C ASN A 197 -2.82 18.63 3.77
N HIS A 198 -1.76 19.24 4.32
CA HIS A 198 -0.66 19.80 3.54
C HIS A 198 0.02 18.74 2.65
N ILE A 199 0.31 17.55 3.19
CA ILE A 199 0.88 16.44 2.39
C ILE A 199 -0.02 16.13 1.20
N ALA A 200 -1.32 15.95 1.43
CA ALA A 200 -2.27 15.61 0.37
C ALA A 200 -2.39 16.72 -0.69
N GLU A 201 -2.45 17.99 -0.28
CA GLU A 201 -2.53 19.14 -1.18
C GLU A 201 -1.27 19.31 -2.04
N VAL A 202 -0.08 19.17 -1.45
CA VAL A 202 1.18 19.30 -2.19
C VAL A 202 1.35 18.14 -3.17
N ALA A 203 1.06 16.90 -2.75
CA ALA A 203 1.09 15.75 -3.62
C ALA A 203 0.17 15.92 -4.84
N LYS A 204 -1.10 16.31 -4.58
CA LYS A 204 -2.07 16.60 -5.65
C LYS A 204 -1.58 17.68 -6.62
N ARG A 205 -1.02 18.78 -6.11
CA ARG A 205 -0.49 19.88 -6.93
C ARG A 205 0.68 19.44 -7.81
N LYS A 206 1.51 18.51 -7.31
CA LYS A 206 2.65 17.95 -8.04
C LYS A 206 2.28 16.76 -8.95
N GLY A 207 1.02 16.34 -8.97
CA GLY A 207 0.58 15.23 -9.79
C GLY A 207 0.96 13.85 -9.24
N VAL A 208 1.45 13.76 -7.99
CA VAL A 208 1.70 12.50 -7.30
C VAL A 208 0.41 12.03 -6.65
N SER A 209 0.09 10.73 -6.78
CA SER A 209 -1.14 10.17 -6.21
C SER A 209 -1.11 10.18 -4.68
N VAL A 210 -2.30 10.35 -4.08
CA VAL A 210 -2.48 10.23 -2.63
C VAL A 210 -3.14 8.90 -2.31
N ILE A 211 -2.67 8.26 -1.25
CA ILE A 211 -3.28 7.07 -0.66
C ILE A 211 -4.04 7.54 0.58
N GLY A 212 -5.36 7.50 0.52
CA GLY A 212 -6.23 7.80 1.67
C GLY A 212 -6.47 6.56 2.51
N SER A 213 -6.61 6.72 3.81
CA SER A 213 -6.94 5.63 4.74
C SER A 213 -8.24 5.94 5.46
N CYS A 214 -9.15 4.97 5.48
CA CYS A 214 -10.40 5.04 6.25
C CYS A 214 -10.18 4.45 7.64
N GLY A 215 -10.77 5.08 8.65
CA GLY A 215 -10.83 4.56 10.01
C GLY A 215 -11.74 3.33 10.11
N LEU A 216 -11.62 2.60 11.23
CA LEU A 216 -12.52 1.50 11.55
C LEU A 216 -13.82 2.07 12.11
N ASP A 217 -14.88 2.00 11.34
CA ASP A 217 -16.22 2.49 11.69
C ASP A 217 -17.28 1.70 10.91
N THR A 218 -18.52 2.15 10.94
CA THR A 218 -19.60 1.59 10.12
C THR A 218 -19.29 1.74 8.62
N PRO A 219 -19.77 0.83 7.76
CA PRO A 219 -19.54 0.93 6.32
C PRO A 219 -19.97 2.29 5.73
N GLN A 220 -21.02 2.91 6.30
CA GLN A 220 -21.49 4.21 5.84
C GLN A 220 -20.49 5.33 6.10
N LYS A 221 -19.92 5.39 7.32
CA LYS A 221 -18.91 6.39 7.65
C LYS A 221 -17.61 6.16 6.86
N MET A 222 -17.18 4.90 6.71
CA MET A 222 -16.04 4.58 5.85
C MET A 222 -16.26 5.04 4.41
N LEU A 223 -17.49 4.93 3.87
CA LEU A 223 -17.81 5.45 2.55
C LEU A 223 -17.71 6.99 2.48
N GLU A 224 -18.14 7.69 3.52
CA GLU A 224 -18.04 9.16 3.61
C GLU A 224 -16.58 9.61 3.65
N GLU A 225 -15.73 8.94 4.45
CA GLU A 225 -14.29 9.18 4.48
C GLU A 225 -13.63 8.91 3.11
N ALA A 226 -13.98 7.80 2.46
CA ALA A 226 -13.49 7.47 1.13
C ALA A 226 -13.85 8.54 0.08
N ARG A 227 -15.06 9.08 0.15
CA ARG A 227 -15.51 10.19 -0.71
C ARG A 227 -14.70 11.47 -0.45
N LEU A 228 -14.42 11.77 0.83
CA LEU A 228 -13.60 12.91 1.20
C LEU A 228 -12.16 12.75 0.69
N TRP A 229 -11.57 11.58 0.86
CA TRP A 229 -10.24 11.28 0.31
C TRP A 229 -10.21 11.44 -1.21
N LYS A 230 -11.20 10.89 -1.92
CA LYS A 230 -11.31 11.06 -3.38
C LYS A 230 -11.39 12.54 -3.78
N LYS A 231 -12.21 13.34 -3.08
CA LYS A 231 -12.34 14.80 -3.32
C LYS A 231 -10.99 15.50 -3.13
N ASN A 232 -10.20 15.06 -2.16
CA ASN A 232 -8.88 15.60 -1.85
C ASN A 232 -7.77 15.07 -2.76
N GLY A 233 -8.11 14.27 -3.79
CA GLY A 233 -7.15 13.82 -4.81
C GLY A 233 -6.58 12.44 -4.58
N ALA A 234 -7.08 11.67 -3.62
CA ALA A 234 -6.68 10.28 -3.46
C ALA A 234 -7.11 9.45 -4.68
N ARG A 235 -6.20 8.63 -5.17
CA ARG A 235 -6.44 7.62 -6.20
C ARG A 235 -6.47 6.20 -5.65
N TYR A 236 -5.92 6.00 -4.48
CA TYR A 236 -5.94 4.74 -3.74
C TYR A 236 -6.58 4.97 -2.38
N ILE A 237 -7.47 4.08 -1.98
CA ILE A 237 -8.16 4.17 -0.68
C ILE A 237 -7.98 2.84 0.04
N LEU A 238 -7.41 2.90 1.23
CA LEU A 238 -7.20 1.77 2.12
C LEU A 238 -8.27 1.71 3.19
N PHE A 239 -8.87 0.56 3.32
CA PHE A 239 -9.81 0.22 4.39
C PHE A 239 -9.08 -0.46 5.56
N PRO A 240 -9.74 -0.58 6.75
CA PRO A 240 -9.13 -1.14 7.94
C PRO A 240 -8.56 -2.55 7.72
N PRO A 241 -7.49 -2.93 8.45
CA PRO A 241 -6.87 -4.25 8.32
C PRO A 241 -7.79 -5.41 8.71
N ASP A 242 -7.55 -6.56 8.09
CA ASP A 242 -8.20 -7.85 8.37
C ASP A 242 -8.33 -8.15 9.87
N ARG A 243 -7.21 -8.06 10.60
CA ARG A 243 -7.14 -8.28 12.04
C ARG A 243 -8.08 -7.38 12.84
N ASN A 244 -8.14 -6.09 12.46
CA ASN A 244 -8.98 -5.12 13.12
C ASN A 244 -10.47 -5.36 12.85
N LEU A 245 -10.81 -5.68 11.60
CA LEU A 245 -12.17 -6.04 11.19
C LEU A 245 -12.69 -7.27 11.94
N LEU A 246 -11.86 -8.32 12.05
CA LEU A 246 -12.21 -9.52 12.81
C LEU A 246 -12.36 -9.24 14.30
N ALA A 247 -11.40 -8.51 14.90
CA ALA A 247 -11.47 -8.17 16.32
C ALA A 247 -12.73 -7.37 16.67
N GLU A 248 -13.14 -6.44 15.84
CA GLU A 248 -14.35 -5.66 16.04
C GLU A 248 -15.62 -6.52 15.92
N ASN A 249 -15.67 -7.42 14.93
CA ASN A 249 -16.79 -8.36 14.82
C ASN A 249 -16.91 -9.26 16.05
N TYR A 250 -15.83 -9.83 16.54
CA TYR A 250 -15.85 -10.65 17.76
C TYR A 250 -16.28 -9.84 18.99
N ARG A 251 -15.78 -8.61 19.14
CA ARG A 251 -16.18 -7.70 20.22
C ARG A 251 -17.67 -7.38 20.16
N SER A 252 -18.19 -7.08 18.98
CA SER A 252 -19.61 -6.79 18.76
C SER A 252 -20.51 -7.96 19.14
N ILE A 253 -20.15 -9.19 18.74
CA ILE A 253 -20.87 -10.42 19.15
C ILE A 253 -20.87 -10.53 20.66
N MET A 254 -19.71 -10.50 21.30
CA MET A 254 -19.60 -10.68 22.75
C MET A 254 -20.34 -9.61 23.55
N SER A 255 -20.29 -8.34 23.11
CA SER A 255 -21.01 -7.26 23.77
C SER A 255 -22.53 -7.44 23.68
N THR A 256 -23.05 -7.94 22.57
CA THR A 256 -24.47 -8.22 22.39
C THR A 256 -24.93 -9.31 23.36
N PHE A 257 -24.20 -10.41 23.49
CA PHE A 257 -24.54 -11.51 24.41
C PHE A 257 -24.42 -11.10 25.88
N SER A 258 -23.38 -10.36 26.25
CA SER A 258 -23.18 -9.89 27.63
C SER A 258 -24.28 -8.96 28.10
N ASN A 259 -24.83 -8.12 27.21
CA ASN A 259 -25.89 -7.18 27.54
C ASN A 259 -27.27 -7.84 27.66
N GLN A 260 -27.47 -9.05 27.13
CA GLN A 260 -28.78 -9.73 27.16
C GLN A 260 -28.97 -10.66 28.36
N LYS A 261 -28.05 -10.74 29.30
CA LYS A 261 -28.11 -11.65 30.48
C LYS A 261 -28.48 -13.08 30.10
N LEU A 262 -27.92 -13.60 29.02
CA LEU A 262 -28.20 -14.95 28.54
C LEU A 262 -27.49 -16.04 29.34
N PHE A 263 -26.60 -15.67 30.27
CA PHE A 263 -25.84 -16.55 31.16
C PHE A 263 -25.92 -16.08 32.62
#